data_664bdb1a953f3f02700081e7c8e21e79
#
_entry.id   664bdb1a953f3f02700081e7c8e21e79
#
_cell.length_a   1.000
_cell.length_b   1.000
_cell.length_c   1.000
_cell.angle_alpha   90.00
_cell.angle_beta   90.00
_cell.angle_gamma   90.00
#
_symmetry.space_group_name_H-M   'P 1'
#
loop_
_entity.id
_entity.type
_entity.pdbx_description
1 polymer ?
#
loop_
_entity_poly.entity_id
_entity_poly.type
_entity_poly.pdbx_seq_one_letter_code
_entity_poly.pdbx_strand_id
1 'polypeptide(L)'
;MKKQEKNTYYGKLTTIIEKVEKGDALKAGDIITLAAAVFNMITTAMTGKMNGLWSLSTSTLLNPQCAKNAAIVGSICSKCYARTLLKIRKSLREKLEINTRILTAVIIPVECLPVINNLYFRFEAFGDLMTVKQVVNYFNMCKKNPAVSFALWTKNPHLIQAAIDQYKIEKPQNINIIYSPLFMNVCNGDTIRKKYSFIDKIFTVYTLEYIQDHSETVINCGGRSCINCLNCYKKGGNVFINEMLKQDQKKAIKDGINIGKKRN
;
A
#
# COMPACT_ATOMS: atom_id res chain seq x y z
N MET A 1 24.43 0.85 -12.31
CA MET A 1 24.19 0.66 -13.77
C MET A 1 24.49 1.95 -14.51
N LYS A 2 25.32 1.90 -15.55
CA LYS A 2 25.57 3.03 -16.44
C LYS A 2 24.28 3.38 -17.21
N LYS A 3 24.13 4.62 -17.68
CA LYS A 3 22.90 5.10 -18.36
C LYS A 3 22.50 4.22 -19.57
N GLN A 4 23.49 3.73 -20.32
CA GLN A 4 23.26 2.87 -21.49
C GLN A 4 22.76 1.46 -21.10
N GLU A 5 23.32 0.85 -20.04
CA GLU A 5 22.87 -0.43 -19.50
C GLU A 5 21.45 -0.34 -18.95
N LYS A 6 21.12 0.79 -18.30
CA LYS A 6 19.79 1.06 -17.79
C LYS A 6 18.76 1.14 -18.92
N ASN A 7 19.07 1.82 -20.01
CA ASN A 7 18.19 1.91 -21.19
C ASN A 7 17.96 0.54 -21.86
N THR A 8 19.01 -0.28 -21.95
CA THR A 8 18.92 -1.65 -22.51
C THR A 8 18.07 -2.56 -21.60
N TYR A 9 18.22 -2.47 -20.30
CA TYR A 9 17.42 -3.24 -19.34
C TYR A 9 15.92 -2.88 -19.42
N TYR A 10 15.60 -1.58 -19.46
CA TYR A 10 14.20 -1.13 -19.59
C TYR A 10 13.59 -1.50 -20.93
N GLY A 11 14.36 -1.43 -22.02
CA GLY A 11 13.90 -1.88 -23.33
C GLY A 11 13.51 -3.36 -23.32
N LYS A 12 14.37 -4.23 -22.75
CA LYS A 12 14.07 -5.65 -22.59
C LYS A 12 12.81 -5.88 -21.74
N LEU A 13 12.68 -5.18 -20.62
CA LEU A 13 11.54 -5.33 -19.73
C LEU A 13 10.23 -4.90 -20.41
N THR A 14 10.25 -3.82 -21.20
CA THR A 14 9.09 -3.38 -22.00
C THR A 14 8.66 -4.47 -22.98
N THR A 15 9.61 -5.05 -23.72
CA THR A 15 9.33 -6.16 -24.67
C THR A 15 8.73 -7.39 -23.95
N ILE A 16 9.22 -7.71 -22.76
CA ILE A 16 8.67 -8.82 -21.96
C ILE A 16 7.22 -8.52 -21.52
N ILE A 17 6.96 -7.29 -21.07
CA ILE A 17 5.63 -6.85 -20.68
C ILE A 17 4.66 -6.95 -21.87
N GLU A 18 5.06 -6.50 -23.06
CA GLU A 18 4.26 -6.62 -24.28
C GLU A 18 3.95 -8.07 -24.64
N LYS A 19 4.90 -9.00 -24.48
CA LYS A 19 4.65 -10.43 -24.67
C LYS A 19 3.60 -10.95 -23.68
N VAL A 20 3.72 -10.62 -22.40
CA VAL A 20 2.73 -11.03 -21.37
C VAL A 20 1.35 -10.47 -21.70
N GLU A 21 1.26 -9.23 -22.17
CA GLU A 21 -0.02 -8.61 -22.55
C GLU A 21 -0.68 -9.32 -23.73
N LYS A 22 0.12 -9.77 -24.69
CA LYS A 22 -0.36 -10.52 -25.87
C LYS A 22 -0.67 -12.00 -25.58
N GLY A 23 -0.27 -12.50 -24.41
CA GLY A 23 -0.37 -13.92 -24.07
C GLY A 23 0.69 -14.79 -24.75
N ASP A 24 1.77 -14.19 -25.26
CA ASP A 24 2.87 -14.89 -25.90
C ASP A 24 3.67 -15.71 -24.86
N ALA A 25 4.21 -16.85 -25.29
CA ALA A 25 5.06 -17.68 -24.45
C ALA A 25 6.37 -16.95 -24.09
N LEU A 26 6.69 -16.93 -22.80
CA LEU A 26 7.96 -16.38 -22.31
C LEU A 26 9.09 -17.41 -22.43
N LYS A 27 10.24 -16.99 -22.91
CA LYS A 27 11.47 -17.80 -22.85
C LYS A 27 12.03 -17.77 -21.41
N ALA A 28 12.85 -18.77 -21.05
CA ALA A 28 13.47 -18.84 -19.74
C ALA A 28 14.21 -17.54 -19.34
N GLY A 29 14.91 -16.91 -20.27
CA GLY A 29 15.57 -15.62 -20.03
C GLY A 29 14.61 -14.46 -19.77
N ASP A 30 13.42 -14.47 -20.38
CA ASP A 30 12.35 -13.49 -20.12
C ASP A 30 11.79 -13.66 -18.70
N ILE A 31 11.53 -14.91 -18.29
CA ILE A 31 11.06 -15.27 -16.94
C ILE A 31 12.06 -14.81 -15.89
N ILE A 32 13.34 -15.12 -16.05
CA ILE A 32 14.41 -14.69 -15.13
C ILE A 32 14.47 -13.16 -15.03
N THR A 33 14.40 -12.47 -16.16
CA THR A 33 14.44 -11.00 -16.21
C THR A 33 13.23 -10.38 -15.50
N LEU A 34 12.03 -10.88 -15.76
CA LEU A 34 10.80 -10.40 -15.14
C LEU A 34 10.79 -10.71 -13.64
N ALA A 35 11.16 -11.91 -13.22
CA ALA A 35 11.25 -12.31 -11.82
C ALA A 35 12.24 -11.43 -11.04
N ALA A 36 13.42 -11.15 -11.61
CA ALA A 36 14.39 -10.23 -11.02
C ALA A 36 13.83 -8.80 -10.91
N ALA A 37 13.11 -8.32 -11.93
CA ALA A 37 12.46 -7.03 -11.89
C ALA A 37 11.41 -6.97 -10.77
N VAL A 38 10.55 -7.98 -10.65
CA VAL A 38 9.50 -8.06 -9.62
C VAL A 38 10.10 -8.14 -8.22
N PHE A 39 11.17 -8.91 -8.03
CA PHE A 39 11.88 -8.94 -6.75
C PHE A 39 12.45 -7.56 -6.39
N ASN A 40 13.06 -6.86 -7.35
CA ASN A 40 13.62 -5.52 -7.14
C ASN A 40 12.56 -4.45 -6.82
N MET A 41 11.28 -4.69 -7.08
CA MET A 41 10.20 -3.80 -6.65
C MET A 41 10.06 -3.77 -5.14
N ILE A 42 10.42 -4.85 -4.44
CA ILE A 42 10.27 -4.97 -2.99
C ILE A 42 11.25 -4.02 -2.30
N THR A 43 10.77 -3.33 -1.29
CA THR A 43 11.58 -2.55 -0.36
C THR A 43 11.71 -3.35 0.94
N THR A 44 12.93 -3.82 1.20
CA THR A 44 13.26 -4.66 2.37
C THR A 44 13.73 -3.84 3.56
N ALA A 45 14.25 -2.63 3.33
CA ALA A 45 14.75 -1.71 4.34
C ALA A 45 13.81 -0.52 4.52
N MET A 46 12.70 -0.73 5.22
CA MET A 46 11.81 0.34 5.63
C MET A 46 12.38 1.09 6.83
N THR A 47 12.06 2.38 6.96
CA THR A 47 12.56 3.24 8.04
C THR A 47 11.45 3.73 8.97
N GLY A 48 11.82 4.28 10.13
CA GLY A 48 10.90 4.86 11.10
C GLY A 48 9.92 3.83 11.65
N LYS A 49 8.64 4.18 11.72
CA LYS A 49 7.57 3.33 12.27
C LYS A 49 7.46 1.96 11.58
N MET A 50 7.88 1.87 10.31
CA MET A 50 7.80 0.66 9.49
C MET A 50 9.11 -0.15 9.45
N ASN A 51 10.11 0.19 10.24
CA ASN A 51 11.35 -0.59 10.33
C ASN A 51 11.04 -2.06 10.64
N GLY A 52 11.71 -2.98 9.95
CA GLY A 52 11.50 -4.44 10.05
C GLY A 52 10.40 -5.01 9.15
N LEU A 53 9.60 -4.17 8.49
CA LEU A 53 8.61 -4.62 7.49
C LEU A 53 9.20 -4.57 6.09
N TRP A 54 8.73 -5.47 5.25
CA TRP A 54 8.93 -5.38 3.79
C TRP A 54 7.72 -4.75 3.13
N SER A 55 7.91 -4.10 1.99
CA SER A 55 6.81 -3.47 1.27
C SER A 55 6.98 -3.49 -0.24
N LEU A 56 5.83 -3.42 -0.93
CA LEU A 56 5.72 -3.18 -2.36
C LEU A 56 4.77 -2.00 -2.55
N SER A 57 5.21 -1.00 -3.29
CA SER A 57 4.47 0.25 -3.46
C SER A 57 4.52 0.76 -4.88
N THR A 58 3.52 1.55 -5.24
CA THR A 58 3.43 2.26 -6.52
C THR A 58 3.65 3.77 -6.35
N SER A 59 3.77 4.50 -7.47
CA SER A 59 4.03 5.92 -7.47
C SER A 59 2.74 6.73 -7.32
N THR A 60 2.69 7.58 -6.30
CA THR A 60 1.61 8.59 -6.16
C THR A 60 1.62 9.64 -7.28
N LEU A 61 2.75 9.79 -7.99
CA LEU A 61 2.88 10.77 -9.06
C LEU A 61 2.31 10.26 -10.39
N LEU A 62 2.35 8.94 -10.62
CA LEU A 62 1.76 8.29 -11.80
C LEU A 62 0.29 7.88 -11.59
N ASN A 63 -0.20 7.91 -10.35
CA ASN A 63 -1.58 7.51 -10.05
C ASN A 63 -2.53 8.71 -10.25
N PRO A 64 -3.41 8.69 -11.27
CA PRO A 64 -4.34 9.79 -11.56
C PRO A 64 -5.30 10.06 -10.38
N GLN A 65 -5.73 9.00 -9.67
CA GLN A 65 -6.61 9.15 -8.51
C GLN A 65 -5.90 9.85 -7.35
N CYS A 66 -4.60 9.55 -7.14
CA CYS A 66 -3.79 10.28 -6.15
C CYS A 66 -3.66 11.76 -6.52
N ALA A 67 -3.50 12.09 -7.80
CA ALA A 67 -3.43 13.46 -8.28
C ALA A 67 -4.77 14.19 -8.05
N LYS A 68 -5.89 13.56 -8.43
CA LYS A 68 -7.25 14.07 -8.22
C LYS A 68 -7.53 14.30 -6.73
N ASN A 69 -7.25 13.31 -5.89
CA ASN A 69 -7.49 13.39 -4.45
C ASN A 69 -6.63 14.45 -3.77
N ALA A 70 -5.40 14.66 -4.23
CA ALA A 70 -4.50 15.69 -3.69
C ALA A 70 -4.97 17.12 -4.00
N ALA A 71 -5.77 17.32 -5.05
CA ALA A 71 -6.35 18.62 -5.39
C ALA A 71 -7.59 18.98 -4.54
N ILE A 72 -8.16 18.00 -3.81
CA ILE A 72 -9.35 18.22 -2.99
C ILE A 72 -8.93 18.87 -1.67
N VAL A 73 -9.40 20.08 -1.42
CA VAL A 73 -9.16 20.81 -0.16
C VAL A 73 -9.76 20.02 1.02
N GLY A 74 -9.03 19.95 2.13
CA GLY A 74 -9.45 19.20 3.32
C GLY A 74 -9.24 17.69 3.24
N SER A 75 -8.87 17.14 2.07
CA SER A 75 -8.52 15.72 1.98
C SER A 75 -7.19 15.41 2.68
N ILE A 76 -7.04 14.20 3.21
CA ILE A 76 -5.75 13.74 3.73
C ILE A 76 -4.68 13.67 2.62
N CYS A 77 -5.12 13.50 1.37
CA CYS A 77 -4.24 13.45 0.21
C CYS A 77 -3.65 14.81 -0.16
N SER A 78 -4.30 15.93 0.19
CA SER A 78 -3.73 17.27 0.02
C SER A 78 -2.46 17.50 0.85
N LYS A 79 -2.30 16.73 1.95
CA LYS A 79 -1.14 16.73 2.86
C LYS A 79 -0.29 15.46 2.72
N CYS A 80 -0.30 14.81 1.54
CA CYS A 80 0.33 13.51 1.32
C CYS A 80 1.85 13.57 1.39
N TYR A 81 2.43 13.03 2.46
CA TYR A 81 3.88 12.97 2.65
C TYR A 81 4.59 12.13 1.57
N ALA A 82 3.94 11.07 1.08
CA ALA A 82 4.51 10.21 0.04
C ALA A 82 4.73 10.99 -1.26
N ARG A 83 3.74 11.81 -1.67
CA ARG A 83 3.85 12.66 -2.85
C ARG A 83 4.99 13.69 -2.71
N THR A 84 5.15 14.27 -1.53
CA THR A 84 6.25 15.20 -1.23
C THR A 84 7.61 14.50 -1.31
N LEU A 85 7.74 13.32 -0.70
CA LEU A 85 8.99 12.55 -0.75
C LEU A 85 9.39 12.15 -2.16
N LEU A 86 8.45 11.74 -3.01
CA LEU A 86 8.74 11.36 -4.40
C LEU A 86 9.17 12.55 -5.27
N LYS A 87 8.78 13.78 -4.93
CA LYS A 87 9.28 14.97 -5.62
C LYS A 87 10.76 15.22 -5.35
N ILE A 88 11.24 14.93 -4.14
CA ILE A 88 12.62 15.23 -3.70
C ILE A 88 13.58 14.04 -3.78
N ARG A 89 13.09 12.79 -3.70
CA ARG A 89 13.92 11.57 -3.71
C ARG A 89 13.88 10.87 -5.06
N LYS A 90 14.79 11.25 -5.96
CA LYS A 90 14.84 10.79 -7.35
C LYS A 90 14.90 9.26 -7.48
N SER A 91 15.78 8.59 -6.75
CA SER A 91 15.95 7.12 -6.84
C SER A 91 14.69 6.36 -6.36
N LEU A 92 14.04 6.84 -5.29
CA LEU A 92 12.77 6.27 -4.83
C LEU A 92 11.66 6.50 -5.86
N ARG A 93 11.58 7.69 -6.43
CA ARG A 93 10.61 8.00 -7.49
C ARG A 93 10.77 7.06 -8.69
N GLU A 94 11.99 6.93 -9.24
CA GLU A 94 12.27 6.05 -10.37
C GLU A 94 11.88 4.59 -10.07
N LYS A 95 12.22 4.09 -8.87
CA LYS A 95 11.83 2.75 -8.44
C LYS A 95 10.31 2.57 -8.46
N LEU A 96 9.56 3.48 -7.82
CA LEU A 96 8.11 3.35 -7.72
C LEU A 96 7.39 3.58 -9.06
N GLU A 97 7.96 4.36 -9.96
CA GLU A 97 7.45 4.51 -11.33
C GLU A 97 7.57 3.21 -12.12
N ILE A 98 8.68 2.48 -11.98
CA ILE A 98 8.86 1.16 -12.59
C ILE A 98 7.87 0.16 -12.00
N ASN A 99 7.77 0.11 -10.67
CA ASN A 99 6.81 -0.74 -9.98
C ASN A 99 5.40 -0.51 -10.53
N THR A 100 5.00 0.76 -10.66
CA THR A 100 3.70 1.14 -11.16
C THR A 100 3.46 0.59 -12.56
N ARG A 101 4.38 0.85 -13.48
CA ARG A 101 4.25 0.41 -14.89
C ARG A 101 4.07 -1.10 -14.99
N ILE A 102 4.85 -1.89 -14.28
CA ILE A 102 4.76 -3.36 -14.34
C ILE A 102 3.47 -3.85 -13.69
N LEU A 103 3.19 -3.40 -12.45
CA LEU A 103 2.04 -3.90 -11.67
C LEU A 103 0.68 -3.56 -12.30
N THR A 104 0.60 -2.43 -13.03
CA THR A 104 -0.66 -1.95 -13.60
C THR A 104 -0.89 -2.37 -15.05
N ALA A 105 0.18 -2.71 -15.79
CA ALA A 105 0.09 -3.11 -17.19
C ALA A 105 -0.31 -4.56 -17.36
N VAL A 106 0.28 -5.50 -16.61
CA VAL A 106 0.12 -6.94 -16.84
C VAL A 106 -0.25 -7.69 -15.56
N ILE A 107 -0.87 -8.87 -15.71
CA ILE A 107 -0.92 -9.89 -14.66
C ILE A 107 0.38 -10.67 -14.75
N ILE A 108 1.19 -10.56 -13.70
CA ILE A 108 2.51 -11.19 -13.62
C ILE A 108 2.34 -12.70 -13.49
N PRO A 109 3.00 -13.52 -14.33
CA PRO A 109 2.99 -14.97 -14.18
C PRO A 109 3.43 -15.39 -12.76
N VAL A 110 2.76 -16.40 -12.21
CA VAL A 110 2.97 -16.79 -10.80
C VAL A 110 4.41 -17.24 -10.53
N GLU A 111 5.06 -17.87 -11.50
CA GLU A 111 6.47 -18.25 -11.44
C GLU A 111 7.42 -17.05 -11.29
N CYS A 112 7.06 -15.89 -11.84
CA CYS A 112 7.83 -14.65 -11.75
C CYS A 112 7.58 -13.89 -10.43
N LEU A 113 6.59 -14.26 -9.64
CA LEU A 113 6.35 -13.63 -8.34
C LEU A 113 7.40 -14.08 -7.31
N PRO A 114 7.84 -13.21 -6.39
CA PRO A 114 8.87 -13.54 -5.42
C PRO A 114 8.35 -14.43 -4.30
N VAL A 115 9.25 -15.25 -3.74
CA VAL A 115 9.09 -15.80 -2.39
C VAL A 115 9.54 -14.72 -1.40
N ILE A 116 8.69 -14.45 -0.40
CA ILE A 116 8.91 -13.38 0.57
C ILE A 116 9.45 -13.98 1.87
N ASN A 117 10.68 -13.62 2.19
CA ASN A 117 11.34 -14.03 3.43
C ASN A 117 11.15 -12.99 4.54
N ASN A 118 9.89 -12.70 4.86
CA ASN A 118 9.48 -11.86 5.99
C ASN A 118 8.06 -12.26 6.41
N LEU A 119 7.76 -12.26 7.70
CA LEU A 119 6.44 -12.64 8.21
C LEU A 119 5.35 -11.61 7.94
N TYR A 120 5.73 -10.35 7.74
CA TYR A 120 4.79 -9.24 7.58
C TYR A 120 5.15 -8.39 6.38
N PHE A 121 4.18 -8.17 5.51
CA PHE A 121 4.39 -7.47 4.26
C PHE A 121 3.33 -6.40 4.02
N ARG A 122 3.74 -5.19 3.60
CA ARG A 122 2.84 -4.10 3.31
C ARG A 122 2.74 -3.80 1.82
N PHE A 123 1.55 -3.87 1.27
CA PHE A 123 1.24 -3.24 -0.02
C PHE A 123 0.90 -1.77 0.20
N GLU A 124 1.30 -0.94 -0.74
CA GLU A 124 1.02 0.50 -0.80
C GLU A 124 1.42 1.25 0.49
N ALA A 125 2.72 1.14 0.86
CA ALA A 125 3.31 2.04 1.85
C ALA A 125 3.41 3.49 1.31
N PHE A 126 3.51 3.61 -0.01
CA PHE A 126 3.33 4.79 -0.85
C PHE A 126 2.24 4.43 -1.88
N GLY A 127 1.65 5.38 -2.57
CA GLY A 127 0.68 5.08 -3.62
C GLY A 127 -0.70 4.62 -3.14
N ASP A 128 -1.44 4.04 -4.05
CA ASP A 128 -2.75 3.42 -3.87
C ASP A 128 -3.08 2.56 -5.09
N LEU A 129 -4.11 1.73 -5.03
CA LEU A 129 -4.58 0.93 -6.16
C LEU A 129 -4.95 1.82 -7.36
N MET A 130 -4.55 1.38 -8.56
CA MET A 130 -4.79 2.06 -9.84
C MET A 130 -5.60 1.22 -10.81
N THR A 131 -5.37 -0.10 -10.83
CA THR A 131 -5.98 -1.01 -11.80
C THR A 131 -6.39 -2.32 -11.15
N VAL A 132 -7.31 -3.01 -11.81
CA VAL A 132 -7.75 -4.35 -11.46
C VAL A 132 -6.60 -5.36 -11.56
N LYS A 133 -5.74 -5.25 -12.58
CA LYS A 133 -4.56 -6.12 -12.75
C LYS A 133 -3.61 -6.04 -11.54
N GLN A 134 -3.42 -4.85 -10.98
CA GLN A 134 -2.62 -4.65 -9.76
C GLN A 134 -3.18 -5.43 -8.57
N VAL A 135 -4.51 -5.45 -8.39
CA VAL A 135 -5.16 -6.23 -7.33
C VAL A 135 -4.90 -7.72 -7.53
N VAL A 136 -5.07 -8.22 -8.76
CA VAL A 136 -4.79 -9.62 -9.11
C VAL A 136 -3.34 -9.99 -8.77
N ASN A 137 -2.38 -9.14 -9.14
CA ASN A 137 -0.96 -9.33 -8.82
C ASN A 137 -0.72 -9.45 -7.30
N TYR A 138 -1.36 -8.60 -6.51
CA TYR A 138 -1.24 -8.63 -5.04
C TYR A 138 -1.86 -9.89 -4.45
N PHE A 139 -3.02 -10.31 -4.93
CA PHE A 139 -3.66 -11.54 -4.46
C PHE A 139 -2.87 -12.78 -4.85
N ASN A 140 -2.31 -12.84 -6.07
CA ASN A 140 -1.43 -13.93 -6.49
C ASN A 140 -0.15 -13.98 -5.64
N MET A 141 0.43 -12.82 -5.29
CA MET A 141 1.57 -12.75 -4.38
C MET A 141 1.22 -13.29 -2.97
N CYS A 142 0.04 -12.96 -2.45
CA CYS A 142 -0.43 -13.51 -1.19
C CYS A 142 -0.60 -15.04 -1.25
N LYS A 143 -1.21 -15.57 -2.31
CA LYS A 143 -1.41 -17.01 -2.51
C LYS A 143 -0.08 -17.76 -2.62
N LYS A 144 0.91 -17.19 -3.30
CA LYS A 144 2.27 -17.77 -3.41
C LYS A 144 3.02 -17.79 -2.08
N ASN A 145 2.67 -16.92 -1.15
CA ASN A 145 3.36 -16.75 0.15
C ASN A 145 2.39 -16.96 1.33
N PRO A 146 1.83 -18.16 1.55
CA PRO A 146 0.75 -18.39 2.51
C PRO A 146 1.15 -18.16 3.98
N ALA A 147 2.44 -18.26 4.31
CA ALA A 147 2.95 -18.01 5.66
C ALA A 147 3.14 -16.52 5.99
N VAL A 148 3.02 -15.63 5.00
CA VAL A 148 3.21 -14.19 5.16
C VAL A 148 1.87 -13.51 5.45
N SER A 149 1.84 -12.64 6.45
CA SER A 149 0.68 -11.79 6.73
C SER A 149 0.80 -10.47 5.99
N PHE A 150 -0.12 -10.23 5.05
CA PHE A 150 -0.15 -9.04 4.23
C PHE A 150 -1.13 -7.99 4.76
N ALA A 151 -0.85 -6.72 4.48
CA ALA A 151 -1.78 -5.62 4.70
C ALA A 151 -1.75 -4.65 3.52
N LEU A 152 -2.94 -4.27 3.04
CA LEU A 152 -3.12 -3.32 1.93
C LEU A 152 -4.00 -2.16 2.39
N TRP A 153 -3.47 -0.93 2.34
CA TRP A 153 -4.25 0.29 2.52
C TRP A 153 -4.75 0.80 1.17
N THR A 154 -6.02 1.13 1.09
CA THR A 154 -6.59 1.70 -0.13
C THR A 154 -7.76 2.64 0.15
N LYS A 155 -7.92 3.63 -0.73
CA LYS A 155 -9.11 4.48 -0.86
C LYS A 155 -10.01 4.00 -2.00
N ASN A 156 -9.56 2.98 -2.76
CA ASN A 156 -10.18 2.49 -3.99
C ASN A 156 -10.72 1.05 -3.86
N PRO A 157 -11.62 0.75 -2.89
CA PRO A 157 -12.13 -0.62 -2.68
C PRO A 157 -12.91 -1.13 -3.90
N HIS A 158 -13.45 -0.24 -4.73
CA HIS A 158 -14.15 -0.60 -5.96
C HIS A 158 -13.26 -1.37 -6.95
N LEU A 159 -11.93 -1.13 -6.96
CA LEU A 159 -11.00 -1.88 -7.80
C LEU A 159 -10.82 -3.33 -7.32
N ILE A 160 -10.91 -3.56 -6.01
CA ILE A 160 -10.88 -4.91 -5.45
C ILE A 160 -12.17 -5.65 -5.82
N GLN A 161 -13.32 -5.00 -5.69
CA GLN A 161 -14.60 -5.59 -6.12
C GLN A 161 -14.55 -5.94 -7.61
N ALA A 162 -14.11 -5.00 -8.44
CA ALA A 162 -13.98 -5.22 -9.88
C ALA A 162 -13.03 -6.39 -10.22
N ALA A 163 -11.93 -6.56 -9.47
CA ALA A 163 -11.02 -7.69 -9.64
C ALA A 163 -11.70 -9.02 -9.31
N ILE A 164 -12.43 -9.08 -8.19
CA ILE A 164 -13.19 -10.27 -7.77
C ILE A 164 -14.22 -10.64 -8.84
N ASP A 165 -14.97 -9.65 -9.33
CA ASP A 165 -16.04 -9.88 -10.30
C ASP A 165 -15.51 -10.25 -11.69
N GLN A 166 -14.49 -9.55 -12.18
CA GLN A 166 -13.94 -9.73 -13.53
C GLN A 166 -13.13 -11.02 -13.66
N TYR A 167 -12.28 -11.32 -12.68
CA TYR A 167 -11.36 -12.46 -12.73
C TYR A 167 -11.83 -13.67 -11.93
N LYS A 168 -13.01 -13.60 -11.30
CA LYS A 168 -13.58 -14.67 -10.45
C LYS A 168 -12.58 -15.17 -9.39
N ILE A 169 -11.85 -14.23 -8.80
CA ILE A 169 -10.85 -14.52 -7.76
C ILE A 169 -11.42 -14.23 -6.39
N GLU A 170 -10.91 -14.94 -5.40
CA GLU A 170 -11.24 -14.72 -4.00
C GLU A 170 -10.12 -13.95 -3.29
N LYS A 171 -10.51 -13.14 -2.30
CA LYS A 171 -9.56 -12.49 -1.40
C LYS A 171 -8.78 -13.56 -0.62
N PRO A 172 -7.44 -13.56 -0.69
CA PRO A 172 -6.62 -14.49 0.10
C PRO A 172 -6.83 -14.31 1.61
N GLN A 173 -6.76 -15.43 2.36
CA GLN A 173 -6.97 -15.42 3.80
C GLN A 173 -5.86 -14.68 4.57
N ASN A 174 -4.65 -14.61 4.01
CA ASN A 174 -3.48 -14.01 4.63
C ASN A 174 -3.29 -12.52 4.33
N ILE A 175 -4.31 -11.82 3.82
CA ILE A 175 -4.29 -10.37 3.63
C ILE A 175 -5.39 -9.68 4.44
N ASN A 176 -5.04 -8.54 5.05
CA ASN A 176 -6.01 -7.59 5.58
C ASN A 176 -6.14 -6.41 4.61
N ILE A 177 -7.37 -6.16 4.15
CA ILE A 177 -7.72 -4.97 3.38
C ILE A 177 -8.14 -3.88 4.36
N ILE A 178 -7.45 -2.74 4.30
CA ILE A 178 -7.65 -1.61 5.20
C ILE A 178 -8.14 -0.43 4.37
N TYR A 179 -9.41 -0.07 4.56
CA TYR A 179 -9.95 1.12 3.91
C TYR A 179 -9.47 2.37 4.65
N SER A 180 -9.02 3.36 3.90
CA SER A 180 -8.61 4.66 4.41
C SER A 180 -9.51 5.75 3.82
N PRO A 181 -10.41 6.38 4.59
CA PRO A 181 -11.24 7.48 4.11
C PRO A 181 -10.43 8.61 3.49
N LEU A 182 -11.04 9.31 2.53
CA LEU A 182 -10.38 10.44 1.86
C LEU A 182 -10.25 11.67 2.77
N PHE A 183 -11.25 11.88 3.62
CA PHE A 183 -11.28 13.01 4.54
C PHE A 183 -10.84 12.58 5.94
N MET A 184 -10.27 13.53 6.68
CA MET A 184 -9.98 13.38 8.11
C MET A 184 -11.27 13.46 8.92
N ASN A 185 -11.25 12.96 10.15
CA ASN A 185 -12.35 13.05 11.12
C ASN A 185 -13.64 12.33 10.67
N VAL A 186 -13.56 11.44 9.68
CA VAL A 186 -14.72 10.74 9.13
C VAL A 186 -14.70 9.27 9.57
N CYS A 187 -15.73 8.87 10.29
CA CYS A 187 -15.94 7.49 10.72
C CYS A 187 -17.14 6.88 9.98
N ASN A 188 -16.99 6.60 8.68
CA ASN A 188 -18.02 5.91 7.87
C ASN A 188 -17.72 4.42 7.69
N GLY A 189 -16.94 3.83 8.58
CA GLY A 189 -16.38 2.49 8.46
C GLY A 189 -17.43 1.40 8.32
N ASP A 190 -18.51 1.47 9.08
CA ASP A 190 -19.58 0.46 9.05
C ASP A 190 -20.32 0.47 7.70
N THR A 191 -20.60 1.64 7.15
CA THR A 191 -21.22 1.77 5.82
C THR A 191 -20.35 1.16 4.73
N ILE A 192 -19.05 1.45 4.74
CA ILE A 192 -18.10 0.91 3.76
C ILE A 192 -17.94 -0.60 3.91
N ARG A 193 -17.88 -1.12 5.15
CA ARG A 193 -17.77 -2.56 5.39
C ARG A 193 -19.03 -3.32 5.00
N LYS A 194 -20.22 -2.73 5.17
CA LYS A 194 -21.48 -3.29 4.66
C LYS A 194 -21.49 -3.36 3.13
N LYS A 195 -20.96 -2.33 2.47
CA LYS A 195 -20.86 -2.27 1.00
C LYS A 195 -19.80 -3.24 0.44
N TYR A 196 -18.67 -3.41 1.14
CA TYR A 196 -17.52 -4.21 0.70
C TYR A 196 -17.12 -5.18 1.81
N SER A 197 -17.69 -6.38 1.82
CA SER A 197 -17.49 -7.40 2.85
C SER A 197 -16.05 -7.88 3.00
N PHE A 198 -15.22 -7.67 1.98
CA PHE A 198 -13.80 -8.01 2.00
C PHE A 198 -12.94 -7.01 2.81
N ILE A 199 -13.47 -5.88 3.25
CA ILE A 199 -12.73 -4.91 4.08
C ILE A 199 -12.64 -5.43 5.51
N ASP A 200 -11.42 -5.66 5.99
CA ASP A 200 -11.16 -6.15 7.34
C ASP A 200 -11.10 -5.00 8.37
N LYS A 201 -10.52 -3.85 7.98
CA LYS A 201 -10.24 -2.74 8.90
C LYS A 201 -10.45 -1.38 8.26
N ILE A 202 -10.65 -0.37 9.11
CA ILE A 202 -10.79 1.03 8.72
C ILE A 202 -9.66 1.82 9.36
N PHE A 203 -8.98 2.64 8.57
CA PHE A 203 -7.89 3.51 9.04
C PHE A 203 -8.29 4.96 8.89
N THR A 204 -8.58 5.63 10.01
CA THR A 204 -9.00 7.04 10.04
C THR A 204 -7.91 7.92 10.63
N VAL A 205 -7.70 9.09 10.01
CA VAL A 205 -6.81 10.13 10.54
C VAL A 205 -7.65 11.23 11.16
N TYR A 206 -7.32 11.59 12.40
CA TYR A 206 -7.99 12.62 13.17
C TYR A 206 -7.09 13.83 13.38
N THR A 207 -7.68 15.04 13.34
CA THR A 207 -6.99 16.29 13.74
C THR A 207 -7.00 16.41 15.27
N LEU A 208 -6.06 17.21 15.80
CA LEU A 208 -6.01 17.49 17.24
C LEU A 208 -7.29 18.18 17.72
N GLU A 209 -7.77 19.19 16.98
CA GLU A 209 -9.00 19.91 17.25
C GLU A 209 -10.19 18.96 17.41
N TYR A 210 -10.40 18.06 16.43
CA TYR A 210 -11.47 17.08 16.49
C TYR A 210 -11.39 16.21 17.76
N ILE A 211 -10.18 15.77 18.16
CA ILE A 211 -10.00 14.91 19.34
C ILE A 211 -10.26 15.69 20.64
N GLN A 212 -9.97 16.99 20.67
CA GLN A 212 -10.28 17.84 21.82
C GLN A 212 -11.79 18.01 22.00
N ASP A 213 -12.53 18.13 20.91
CA ASP A 213 -13.99 18.27 20.92
C ASP A 213 -14.74 16.94 21.08
N HIS A 214 -14.07 15.81 20.79
CA HIS A 214 -14.61 14.45 20.78
C HIS A 214 -13.71 13.53 21.61
N SER A 215 -13.74 13.70 22.94
CA SER A 215 -12.86 12.99 23.88
C SER A 215 -13.03 11.46 23.91
N GLU A 216 -14.18 10.95 23.41
CA GLU A 216 -14.45 9.53 23.21
C GLU A 216 -13.61 8.92 22.05
N THR A 217 -13.01 9.74 21.18
CA THR A 217 -12.20 9.28 20.07
C THR A 217 -10.84 8.77 20.53
N VAL A 218 -10.70 7.46 20.63
CA VAL A 218 -9.45 6.83 21.09
C VAL A 218 -8.44 6.72 19.96
N ILE A 219 -7.27 7.35 20.13
CA ILE A 219 -6.12 7.17 19.22
C ILE A 219 -5.37 5.90 19.62
N ASN A 220 -5.35 4.91 18.73
CA ASN A 220 -4.72 3.60 18.96
C ASN A 220 -3.57 3.28 17.99
N CYS A 221 -3.31 4.14 17.00
CA CYS A 221 -2.19 4.03 16.05
C CYS A 221 -1.22 5.18 16.22
N GLY A 222 -0.24 5.01 17.11
CA GLY A 222 0.81 6.01 17.36
C GLY A 222 1.90 5.47 18.27
N GLY A 223 3.08 6.07 18.22
CA GLY A 223 4.15 5.86 19.23
C GLY A 223 4.82 4.49 19.28
N ARG A 224 4.33 3.48 18.58
CA ARG A 224 4.92 2.15 18.47
C ARG A 224 5.38 1.87 17.04
N SER A 225 6.44 1.03 16.89
CA SER A 225 6.78 0.48 15.57
C SER A 225 5.69 -0.48 15.10
N CYS A 226 5.50 -0.58 13.79
CA CYS A 226 4.49 -1.47 13.22
C CYS A 226 4.78 -2.94 13.53
N ILE A 227 6.06 -3.35 13.60
CA ILE A 227 6.47 -4.72 13.93
C ILE A 227 6.12 -5.09 15.38
N ASN A 228 6.09 -4.15 16.30
CA ASN A 228 5.70 -4.38 17.70
C ASN A 228 4.18 -4.28 17.90
N CYS A 229 3.47 -3.58 17.01
CA CYS A 229 2.01 -3.40 17.07
C CYS A 229 1.25 -4.52 16.37
N LEU A 230 1.57 -4.77 15.11
CA LEU A 230 0.99 -5.77 14.20
C LEU A 230 -0.54 -5.72 14.01
N ASN A 231 -1.24 -4.72 14.56
CA ASN A 231 -2.70 -4.65 14.48
C ASN A 231 -3.23 -4.67 13.03
N CYS A 232 -2.49 -4.10 12.09
CA CYS A 232 -2.83 -4.08 10.67
C CYS A 232 -2.67 -5.44 9.97
N TYR A 233 -1.86 -6.34 10.53
CA TYR A 233 -1.45 -7.61 9.92
C TYR A 233 -2.18 -8.82 10.51
N LYS A 234 -2.53 -8.75 11.79
CA LYS A 234 -3.23 -9.85 12.48
C LYS A 234 -4.72 -9.85 12.13
N LYS A 235 -5.28 -11.03 11.95
CA LYS A 235 -6.73 -11.22 11.90
C LYS A 235 -7.32 -10.95 13.29
N GLY A 236 -8.52 -10.38 13.33
CA GLY A 236 -9.13 -9.93 14.60
C GLY A 236 -8.48 -8.63 15.13
N GLY A 237 -8.59 -8.36 16.43
CA GLY A 237 -8.15 -7.12 17.06
C GLY A 237 -8.99 -5.91 16.66
N ASN A 238 -8.41 -4.70 16.78
CA ASN A 238 -9.12 -3.47 16.48
C ASN A 238 -9.48 -3.38 15.00
N VAL A 239 -10.77 -3.29 14.71
CA VAL A 239 -11.30 -3.03 13.37
C VAL A 239 -11.03 -1.58 12.97
N PHE A 240 -11.22 -0.64 13.91
CA PHE A 240 -10.94 0.77 13.70
C PHE A 240 -9.53 1.12 14.15
N ILE A 241 -8.73 1.65 13.24
CA ILE A 241 -7.36 2.08 13.46
C ILE A 241 -7.33 3.59 13.33
N ASN A 242 -7.18 4.27 14.46
CA ASN A 242 -7.26 5.72 14.58
C ASN A 242 -5.86 6.31 14.78
N GLU A 243 -5.39 7.10 13.84
CA GLU A 243 -4.12 7.81 13.90
C GLU A 243 -4.37 9.31 14.01
N MET A 244 -3.60 10.00 14.84
CA MET A 244 -3.58 11.46 14.85
C MET A 244 -2.75 11.98 13.68
N LEU A 245 -3.19 13.08 13.06
CA LEU A 245 -2.48 13.76 11.99
C LEU A 245 -1.04 14.08 12.43
N LYS A 246 -0.04 13.68 11.64
CA LYS A 246 1.38 13.74 12.03
C LYS A 246 1.87 15.12 12.45
N GLN A 247 1.40 16.18 11.80
CA GLN A 247 1.75 17.55 12.15
C GLN A 247 1.22 17.98 13.53
N ASP A 248 0.11 17.37 13.98
CA ASP A 248 -0.54 17.70 15.26
C ASP A 248 0.04 16.92 16.43
N GLN A 249 0.74 15.79 16.17
CA GLN A 249 1.25 14.90 17.23
C GLN A 249 2.18 15.58 18.23
N LYS A 250 3.04 16.50 17.78
CA LYS A 250 3.96 17.22 18.67
C LYS A 250 3.20 18.12 19.66
N LYS A 251 2.19 18.84 19.18
CA LYS A 251 1.33 19.69 20.00
C LYS A 251 0.54 18.85 20.99
N ALA A 252 -0.11 17.79 20.52
CA ALA A 252 -0.87 16.85 21.35
C ALA A 252 -0.05 16.27 22.50
N ILE A 253 1.21 15.87 22.25
CA ILE A 253 2.12 15.36 23.30
C ILE A 253 2.40 16.44 24.34
N LYS A 254 2.65 17.69 23.89
CA LYS A 254 2.89 18.83 24.81
C LYS A 254 1.67 19.12 25.68
N ASP A 255 0.47 18.99 25.09
CA ASP A 255 -0.80 19.22 25.78
C ASP A 255 -1.27 17.99 26.60
N GLY A 256 -0.42 16.95 26.76
CA GLY A 256 -0.72 15.76 27.56
C GLY A 256 -1.72 14.79 26.94
N ILE A 257 -2.11 14.98 25.68
CA ILE A 257 -3.08 14.15 24.97
C ILE A 257 -2.44 12.81 24.57
N ASN A 258 -3.15 11.72 24.86
CA ASN A 258 -2.69 10.38 24.48
C ASN A 258 -2.80 10.18 22.98
N ILE A 259 -1.66 9.97 22.30
CA ILE A 259 -1.55 9.70 20.86
C ILE A 259 -1.34 8.20 20.56
N GLY A 260 -1.78 7.32 21.44
CA GLY A 260 -1.59 5.86 21.31
C GLY A 260 -0.22 5.37 21.75
N LYS A 261 0.60 6.21 22.42
CA LYS A 261 1.80 5.76 23.12
C LYS A 261 1.39 5.07 24.43
N LYS A 262 1.82 3.84 24.67
CA LYS A 262 1.87 3.36 26.06
C LYS A 262 2.85 4.27 26.79
N ARG A 263 2.41 4.86 27.91
CA ARG A 263 3.35 5.36 28.92
C ARG A 263 4.12 4.12 29.40
N ASN A 264 5.44 4.12 29.20
CA ASN A 264 6.34 3.15 29.85
C ASN A 264 6.24 3.33 31.35
#